data_91d4617675259ce7c65f862495afdf24
#
_entry.id   91d4617675259ce7c65f862495afdf24
#
_cell.length_a   1.000
_cell.length_b   1.000
_cell.length_c   1.000
_cell.angle_alpha   90.00
_cell.angle_beta   90.00
_cell.angle_gamma   90.00
#
_symmetry.space_group_name_H-M   'P 1'
#
loop_
_entity.id
_entity.type
_entity.pdbx_description
1 polymer ?
#
loop_
_entity_poly.entity_id
_entity_poly.type
_entity_poly.pdbx_seq_one_letter_code
_entity_poly.pdbx_strand_id
1 'polypeptide(L)'
;MLNNTLFFKQSEIHTISSYANRINDEVKSGDIGYYHLIDTSLNLIDEGLAFIKDKEHIKNIVLVGMGGSSCGVKALRDMLFNEKSNQRELFILDNTSSHSFNKTLEKIKLEESLFLIISKTGSTIEVVSLFKLLIEHFKLDMQELKKYFVFITDKDSKLHQEGENLGIKCFFIPANVGGRFSILSAVGIVPLCFCGYNAKALLEGAKACFEDFFTHKKDEILQKAYHYCTHKNANINVLFSYSDAFKGFNEWYIQLIAESLGKKQGYKRIGLTPIALIGARDQHSFLQLIMDGPKNKTVTFLKIKDAQKAPIIPDIHFKFLDSLSNKVNLHELLNAQCDATMHALIAENLSVDVIELEKLDAWHAGY
;
A
#
# COMPACT_ATOMS: atom_id res chain seq x y z
N MET A 1 1.31 -17.89 -6.32
CA MET A 1 2.59 -17.20 -6.20
C MET A 1 2.54 -15.88 -6.94
N LEU A 2 3.45 -14.96 -6.63
CA LEU A 2 3.64 -13.76 -7.43
C LEU A 2 4.70 -14.07 -8.49
N ASN A 3 4.43 -13.69 -9.74
CA ASN A 3 5.40 -13.79 -10.83
C ASN A 3 5.79 -12.40 -11.28
N ASN A 4 7.10 -12.12 -11.36
CA ASN A 4 7.62 -10.92 -11.97
C ASN A 4 8.35 -11.29 -13.26
N THR A 5 7.81 -10.90 -14.41
CA THR A 5 8.41 -11.17 -15.71
C THR A 5 8.99 -9.89 -16.31
N LEU A 6 10.27 -9.90 -16.64
CA LEU A 6 11.03 -8.78 -17.17
C LEU A 6 11.14 -8.88 -18.69
N PHE A 7 10.64 -7.89 -19.42
CA PHE A 7 10.69 -7.80 -20.90
C PHE A 7 11.77 -6.82 -21.40
N PHE A 8 12.83 -6.66 -20.63
CA PHE A 8 14.00 -5.88 -21.00
C PHE A 8 15.28 -6.69 -20.78
N LYS A 9 16.39 -6.24 -21.38
CA LYS A 9 17.68 -6.92 -21.23
C LYS A 9 18.15 -6.86 -19.78
N GLN A 10 18.29 -8.04 -19.17
CA GLN A 10 18.82 -8.19 -17.82
C GLN A 10 20.34 -8.00 -17.80
N SER A 11 20.83 -7.53 -16.67
CA SER A 11 22.27 -7.37 -16.41
C SER A 11 22.90 -8.69 -15.99
N GLU A 12 24.21 -8.83 -16.24
CA GLU A 12 24.94 -10.02 -15.79
C GLU A 12 24.97 -10.11 -14.27
N ILE A 13 24.88 -11.33 -13.72
CA ILE A 13 24.78 -11.58 -12.27
C ILE A 13 25.92 -10.92 -11.49
N HIS A 14 27.16 -10.95 -12.00
CA HIS A 14 28.29 -10.34 -11.30
C HIS A 14 28.15 -8.82 -11.14
N THR A 15 27.43 -8.15 -12.03
CA THR A 15 27.17 -6.70 -11.96
C THR A 15 26.25 -6.35 -10.79
N ILE A 16 25.25 -7.17 -10.52
CA ILE A 16 24.25 -6.91 -9.47
C ILE A 16 24.59 -7.55 -8.12
N SER A 17 25.48 -8.55 -8.08
CA SER A 17 25.81 -9.28 -6.85
C SER A 17 26.39 -8.39 -5.74
N SER A 18 27.14 -7.34 -6.09
CA SER A 18 27.65 -6.37 -5.12
C SER A 18 26.54 -5.62 -4.39
N TYR A 19 25.44 -5.32 -5.07
CA TYR A 19 24.26 -4.70 -4.46
C TYR A 19 23.51 -5.67 -3.54
N ALA A 20 23.38 -6.94 -3.94
CA ALA A 20 22.82 -7.98 -3.09
C ALA A 20 23.60 -8.13 -1.78
N ASN A 21 24.93 -8.13 -1.85
CA ASN A 21 25.79 -8.20 -0.66
C ASN A 21 25.59 -7.00 0.26
N ARG A 22 25.51 -5.77 -0.27
CA ARG A 22 25.25 -4.56 0.52
C ARG A 22 23.89 -4.62 1.23
N ILE A 23 22.84 -5.08 0.54
CA ILE A 23 21.51 -5.24 1.14
C ILE A 23 21.56 -6.28 2.26
N ASN A 24 22.28 -7.39 2.07
CA ASN A 24 22.49 -8.39 3.13
C ASN A 24 23.22 -7.80 4.34
N ASP A 25 24.21 -6.93 4.13
CA ASP A 25 24.94 -6.28 5.22
C ASP A 25 24.04 -5.25 5.95
N GLU A 26 23.15 -4.53 5.25
CA GLU A 26 22.13 -3.66 5.84
C GLU A 26 21.16 -4.43 6.73
N VAL A 27 20.70 -5.61 6.28
CA VAL A 27 19.84 -6.49 7.11
C VAL A 27 20.55 -6.91 8.39
N LYS A 28 21.81 -7.33 8.27
CA LYS A 28 22.61 -7.80 9.43
C LYS A 28 22.94 -6.70 10.42
N SER A 29 23.09 -5.45 9.97
CA SER A 29 23.40 -4.32 10.86
C SER A 29 22.26 -4.03 11.85
N GLY A 30 21.01 -4.32 11.48
CA GLY A 30 19.84 -3.98 12.29
C GLY A 30 19.50 -2.49 12.32
N ASP A 31 20.25 -1.63 11.62
CA ASP A 31 20.03 -0.17 11.60
C ASP A 31 18.72 0.19 10.89
N ILE A 32 18.33 -0.62 9.91
CA ILE A 32 17.13 -0.43 9.11
C ILE A 32 16.02 -1.38 9.59
N GLY A 33 15.14 -0.86 10.42
CA GLY A 33 14.15 -1.64 11.16
C GLY A 33 13.09 -2.34 10.31
N TYR A 34 12.78 -1.84 9.11
CA TYR A 34 11.71 -2.45 8.32
C TYR A 34 12.02 -3.88 7.85
N TYR A 35 13.29 -4.28 7.73
CA TYR A 35 13.65 -5.65 7.42
C TYR A 35 13.25 -6.66 8.52
N HIS A 36 13.09 -6.20 9.75
CA HIS A 36 12.80 -7.02 10.92
C HIS A 36 11.33 -6.96 11.37
N LEU A 37 10.47 -6.19 10.67
CA LEU A 37 9.07 -6.02 11.05
C LEU A 37 8.27 -7.33 11.00
N ILE A 38 8.64 -8.24 10.12
CA ILE A 38 7.94 -9.54 9.97
C ILE A 38 7.91 -10.28 11.31
N ASP A 39 9.03 -10.38 11.97
CA ASP A 39 9.15 -11.11 13.25
C ASP A 39 8.70 -10.26 14.43
N THR A 40 9.09 -8.99 14.48
CA THR A 40 8.77 -8.10 15.61
C THR A 40 7.29 -7.72 15.71
N SER A 41 6.55 -7.84 14.61
CA SER A 41 5.13 -7.48 14.57
C SER A 41 4.17 -8.63 14.86
N LEU A 42 4.65 -9.85 15.04
CA LEU A 42 3.79 -11.00 15.40
C LEU A 42 3.02 -10.75 16.71
N ASN A 43 3.69 -10.25 17.73
CA ASN A 43 3.07 -9.96 19.03
C ASN A 43 2.00 -8.86 18.95
N LEU A 44 2.09 -7.96 17.96
CA LEU A 44 1.08 -6.91 17.75
C LEU A 44 -0.27 -7.48 17.33
N ILE A 45 -0.27 -8.65 16.67
CA ILE A 45 -1.53 -9.33 16.28
C ILE A 45 -2.27 -9.75 17.53
N ASP A 46 -1.62 -10.46 18.45
CA ASP A 46 -2.24 -10.94 19.68
C ASP A 46 -2.69 -9.76 20.57
N GLU A 47 -1.84 -8.74 20.71
CA GLU A 47 -2.16 -7.53 21.46
C GLU A 47 -3.33 -6.76 20.85
N GLY A 48 -3.36 -6.59 19.53
CA GLY A 48 -4.45 -5.93 18.82
C GLY A 48 -5.77 -6.70 18.94
N LEU A 49 -5.75 -8.02 18.73
CA LEU A 49 -6.92 -8.87 18.84
C LEU A 49 -7.45 -8.90 20.29
N ALA A 50 -6.57 -8.98 21.28
CA ALA A 50 -6.97 -8.92 22.69
C ALA A 50 -7.63 -7.59 23.04
N PHE A 51 -7.10 -6.45 22.54
CA PHE A 51 -7.67 -5.13 22.79
C PHE A 51 -9.09 -4.96 22.21
N ILE A 52 -9.34 -5.50 21.01
CA ILE A 52 -10.63 -5.31 20.30
C ILE A 52 -11.67 -6.37 20.64
N LYS A 53 -11.30 -7.46 21.32
CA LYS A 53 -12.14 -8.64 21.56
C LYS A 53 -13.49 -8.31 22.21
N ASP A 54 -13.46 -7.48 23.25
CA ASP A 54 -14.67 -7.17 24.05
C ASP A 54 -15.38 -5.87 23.56
N LYS A 55 -15.10 -5.45 22.32
CA LYS A 55 -15.64 -4.23 21.71
C LYS A 55 -16.50 -4.53 20.49
N GLU A 56 -17.43 -5.47 20.62
CA GLU A 56 -18.33 -5.88 19.53
C GLU A 56 -19.27 -4.75 19.08
N HIS A 57 -19.56 -3.77 19.95
CA HIS A 57 -20.35 -2.59 19.63
C HIS A 57 -19.65 -1.66 18.64
N ILE A 58 -18.32 -1.72 18.53
CA ILE A 58 -17.56 -0.92 17.57
C ILE A 58 -17.77 -1.47 16.16
N LYS A 59 -18.28 -0.63 15.28
CA LYS A 59 -18.51 -0.92 13.86
C LYS A 59 -17.56 -0.15 12.94
N ASN A 60 -17.07 0.98 13.42
CA ASN A 60 -16.25 1.89 12.64
C ASN A 60 -14.87 2.05 13.27
N ILE A 61 -13.84 1.86 12.47
CA ILE A 61 -12.46 2.22 12.81
C ILE A 61 -12.12 3.47 11.99
N VAL A 62 -11.77 4.55 12.67
CA VAL A 62 -11.43 5.82 12.02
C VAL A 62 -9.95 6.10 12.22
N LEU A 63 -9.18 5.95 11.18
CA LEU A 63 -7.75 6.22 11.18
C LEU A 63 -7.50 7.69 10.83
N VAL A 64 -6.76 8.39 11.69
CA VAL A 64 -6.25 9.75 11.46
C VAL A 64 -4.74 9.67 11.33
N GLY A 65 -4.22 9.90 10.13
CA GLY A 65 -2.79 9.78 9.86
C GLY A 65 -2.42 10.34 8.49
N MET A 66 -1.19 10.84 8.34
CA MET A 66 -0.71 11.45 7.11
C MET A 66 0.39 10.62 6.46
N GLY A 67 0.42 10.58 5.13
CA GLY A 67 1.47 9.93 4.35
C GLY A 67 1.68 8.47 4.77
N GLY A 68 2.87 8.12 5.25
CA GLY A 68 3.20 6.76 5.68
C GLY A 68 2.33 6.20 6.81
N SER A 69 1.63 7.07 7.56
CA SER A 69 0.70 6.65 8.61
C SER A 69 -0.69 6.26 8.07
N SER A 70 -0.97 6.45 6.79
CA SER A 70 -2.27 6.18 6.16
C SER A 70 -2.17 5.47 4.82
N CYS A 71 -1.23 5.85 3.94
CA CYS A 71 -1.19 5.36 2.55
C CYS A 71 -1.11 3.84 2.44
N GLY A 72 -0.23 3.19 3.22
CA GLY A 72 -0.10 1.73 3.23
C GLY A 72 -1.37 1.04 3.74
N VAL A 73 -1.98 1.59 4.80
CA VAL A 73 -3.24 1.05 5.34
C VAL A 73 -4.38 1.19 4.33
N LYS A 74 -4.45 2.32 3.61
CA LYS A 74 -5.40 2.54 2.51
C LYS A 74 -5.20 1.52 1.39
N ALA A 75 -3.95 1.25 1.03
CA ALA A 75 -3.62 0.22 0.05
C ALA A 75 -4.15 -1.15 0.47
N LEU A 76 -3.86 -1.59 1.69
CA LEU A 76 -4.33 -2.89 2.19
C LEU A 76 -5.86 -2.95 2.33
N ARG A 77 -6.52 -1.88 2.80
CA ARG A 77 -7.98 -1.82 2.85
C ARG A 77 -8.61 -2.05 1.47
N ASP A 78 -8.10 -1.37 0.44
CA ASP A 78 -8.65 -1.46 -0.91
C ASP A 78 -8.37 -2.83 -1.54
N MET A 79 -7.15 -3.37 -1.35
CA MET A 79 -6.76 -4.69 -1.84
C MET A 79 -7.53 -5.84 -1.16
N LEU A 80 -7.79 -5.72 0.14
CA LEU A 80 -8.38 -6.80 0.96
C LEU A 80 -9.89 -6.62 1.20
N PHE A 81 -10.54 -5.74 0.45
CA PHE A 81 -11.96 -5.44 0.63
C PHE A 81 -12.86 -6.70 0.64
N ASN A 82 -12.58 -7.65 -0.24
CA ASN A 82 -13.36 -8.89 -0.37
C ASN A 82 -13.01 -9.97 0.66
N GLU A 83 -11.89 -9.84 1.38
CA GLU A 83 -11.45 -10.80 2.39
C GLU A 83 -11.91 -10.48 3.80
N LYS A 84 -12.51 -9.33 4.00
CA LYS A 84 -12.92 -8.87 5.31
C LYS A 84 -13.92 -9.85 5.95
N SER A 85 -13.48 -10.53 6.99
CA SER A 85 -14.28 -11.47 7.77
C SER A 85 -15.10 -10.78 8.86
N ASN A 86 -14.70 -9.58 9.25
CA ASN A 86 -15.37 -8.78 10.26
C ASN A 86 -16.17 -7.64 9.62
N GLN A 87 -17.12 -7.12 10.36
CA GLN A 87 -18.06 -6.10 9.90
C GLN A 87 -17.62 -4.65 10.18
N ARG A 88 -16.42 -4.42 10.77
CA ARG A 88 -15.92 -3.07 11.05
C ARG A 88 -15.45 -2.39 9.77
N GLU A 89 -15.98 -1.20 9.52
CA GLU A 89 -15.59 -0.37 8.39
C GLU A 89 -14.40 0.50 8.76
N LEU A 90 -13.46 0.67 7.81
CA LEU A 90 -12.26 1.50 7.99
C LEU A 90 -12.40 2.81 7.23
N PHE A 91 -12.54 3.90 7.98
CA PHE A 91 -12.47 5.28 7.48
C PHE A 91 -11.06 5.82 7.66
N ILE A 92 -10.61 6.62 6.70
CA ILE A 92 -9.27 7.21 6.73
C ILE A 92 -9.37 8.73 6.53
N LEU A 93 -8.88 9.47 7.51
CA LEU A 93 -8.71 10.91 7.51
C LEU A 93 -7.23 11.22 7.32
N ASP A 94 -6.81 11.38 6.07
CA ASP A 94 -5.43 11.58 5.65
C ASP A 94 -5.18 12.97 5.02
N ASN A 95 -6.10 13.89 5.25
CA ASN A 95 -5.99 15.29 4.80
C ASN A 95 -6.82 16.22 5.69
N THR A 96 -6.40 17.48 5.82
CA THR A 96 -7.13 18.54 6.53
C THR A 96 -8.28 19.15 5.71
N SER A 97 -8.84 18.37 4.81
CA SER A 97 -9.98 18.76 3.99
C SER A 97 -11.28 18.65 4.78
N SER A 98 -12.01 19.77 4.91
CA SER A 98 -13.33 19.80 5.53
C SER A 98 -14.33 18.88 4.83
N HIS A 99 -14.19 18.70 3.50
CA HIS A 99 -15.05 17.82 2.73
C HIS A 99 -14.97 16.36 3.20
N SER A 100 -13.74 15.81 3.28
CA SER A 100 -13.54 14.42 3.72
C SER A 100 -13.86 14.23 5.20
N PHE A 101 -13.54 15.23 6.03
CA PHE A 101 -13.87 15.23 7.45
C PHE A 101 -15.38 15.14 7.66
N ASN A 102 -16.17 16.08 7.11
CA ASN A 102 -17.62 16.09 7.26
C ASN A 102 -18.27 14.82 6.69
N LYS A 103 -17.86 14.39 5.50
CA LYS A 103 -18.37 13.14 4.88
C LYS A 103 -18.12 11.90 5.73
N THR A 104 -17.03 11.86 6.48
CA THR A 104 -16.76 10.76 7.42
C THR A 104 -17.66 10.85 8.62
N LEU A 105 -17.81 12.03 9.22
CA LEU A 105 -18.66 12.22 10.40
C LEU A 105 -20.14 11.95 10.16
N GLU A 106 -20.64 12.21 8.95
CA GLU A 106 -22.02 11.88 8.56
C GLU A 106 -22.31 10.36 8.59
N LYS A 107 -21.26 9.52 8.50
CA LYS A 107 -21.39 8.06 8.38
C LYS A 107 -21.16 7.30 9.69
N ILE A 108 -20.63 7.96 10.70
CA ILE A 108 -20.21 7.31 11.94
C ILE A 108 -21.01 7.83 13.13
N LYS A 109 -21.13 6.97 14.16
CA LYS A 109 -21.64 7.35 15.47
C LYS A 109 -20.52 7.15 16.49
N LEU A 110 -20.42 8.05 17.44
CA LEU A 110 -19.37 8.00 18.46
C LEU A 110 -19.31 6.66 19.18
N GLU A 111 -20.46 6.17 19.65
CA GLU A 111 -20.57 4.96 20.47
C GLU A 111 -20.24 3.68 19.70
N GLU A 112 -20.24 3.75 18.35
CA GLU A 112 -19.93 2.65 17.47
C GLU A 112 -18.54 2.82 16.82
N SER A 113 -17.75 3.82 17.25
CA SER A 113 -16.49 4.21 16.59
C SER A 113 -15.29 4.17 17.51
N LEU A 114 -14.14 3.75 16.95
CA LEU A 114 -12.84 3.79 17.59
C LEU A 114 -11.88 4.57 16.68
N PHE A 115 -11.22 5.58 17.23
CA PHE A 115 -10.34 6.49 16.51
C PHE A 115 -8.88 6.10 16.74
N LEU A 116 -8.14 5.84 15.65
CA LEU A 116 -6.71 5.56 15.68
C LEU A 116 -5.95 6.82 15.28
N ILE A 117 -5.26 7.45 16.22
CA ILE A 117 -4.43 8.62 15.97
C ILE A 117 -3.01 8.13 15.72
N ILE A 118 -2.56 8.25 14.47
CA ILE A 118 -1.28 7.70 14.03
C ILE A 118 -0.32 8.84 13.66
N SER A 119 0.70 9.01 14.46
CA SER A 119 1.79 9.98 14.20
C SER A 119 3.07 9.50 14.84
N LYS A 120 4.12 9.26 14.05
CA LYS A 120 5.41 8.79 14.54
C LYS A 120 5.99 9.70 15.62
N THR A 121 6.06 10.99 15.36
CA THR A 121 6.64 12.00 16.29
C THR A 121 5.62 12.59 17.26
N GLY A 122 4.33 12.40 16.99
CA GLY A 122 3.25 13.03 17.75
C GLY A 122 3.11 14.55 17.55
N SER A 123 3.81 15.12 16.55
CA SER A 123 3.82 16.57 16.29
C SER A 123 3.30 16.95 14.90
N THR A 124 2.79 16.00 14.12
CA THR A 124 2.22 16.28 12.80
C THR A 124 0.99 17.15 12.94
N ILE A 125 1.09 18.40 12.45
CA ILE A 125 0.07 19.44 12.68
C ILE A 125 -1.32 19.01 12.19
N GLU A 126 -1.42 18.34 11.06
CA GLU A 126 -2.66 17.85 10.47
C GLU A 126 -3.32 16.82 11.39
N VAL A 127 -2.55 15.85 11.90
CA VAL A 127 -3.04 14.80 12.79
C VAL A 127 -3.54 15.39 14.10
N VAL A 128 -2.75 16.29 14.71
CA VAL A 128 -3.13 16.97 15.96
C VAL A 128 -4.37 17.83 15.76
N SER A 129 -4.49 18.52 14.63
CA SER A 129 -5.64 19.36 14.33
C SER A 129 -6.92 18.53 14.15
N LEU A 130 -6.84 17.42 13.39
CA LEU A 130 -7.97 16.51 13.21
C LEU A 130 -8.38 15.85 14.53
N PHE A 131 -7.42 15.45 15.36
CA PHE A 131 -7.71 14.92 16.70
C PHE A 131 -8.48 15.91 17.57
N LYS A 132 -8.03 17.18 17.63
CA LYS A 132 -8.75 18.25 18.35
C LYS A 132 -10.16 18.49 17.79
N LEU A 133 -10.31 18.47 16.45
CA LEU A 133 -11.62 18.63 15.82
C LEU A 133 -12.58 17.50 16.16
N LEU A 134 -12.10 16.26 16.27
CA LEU A 134 -12.92 15.12 16.69
C LEU A 134 -13.38 15.28 18.15
N ILE A 135 -12.50 15.71 19.06
CA ILE A 135 -12.85 15.97 20.46
C ILE A 135 -13.94 17.04 20.53
N GLU A 136 -13.76 18.16 19.84
CA GLU A 136 -14.71 19.27 19.83
C GLU A 136 -16.06 18.88 19.19
N HIS A 137 -16.02 18.17 18.05
CA HIS A 137 -17.22 17.73 17.33
C HIS A 137 -18.12 16.84 18.20
N PHE A 138 -17.53 15.89 18.91
CA PHE A 138 -18.25 14.98 19.80
C PHE A 138 -18.39 15.48 21.22
N LYS A 139 -17.90 16.69 21.54
CA LYS A 139 -17.93 17.34 22.86
C LYS A 139 -17.43 16.42 23.98
N LEU A 140 -16.27 15.78 23.74
CA LEU A 140 -15.70 14.79 24.64
C LEU A 140 -14.91 15.45 25.79
N ASP A 141 -15.15 14.98 27.00
CA ASP A 141 -14.30 15.31 28.14
C ASP A 141 -12.97 14.59 28.07
N MET A 142 -11.90 15.24 28.55
CA MET A 142 -10.54 14.68 28.52
C MET A 142 -10.42 13.31 29.19
N GLN A 143 -11.22 13.06 30.24
CA GLN A 143 -11.22 11.78 30.95
C GLN A 143 -11.88 10.64 30.16
N GLU A 144 -12.70 10.96 29.17
CA GLU A 144 -13.40 9.98 28.35
C GLU A 144 -12.60 9.56 27.10
N LEU A 145 -11.58 10.31 26.72
CA LEU A 145 -10.82 10.07 25.48
C LEU A 145 -10.28 8.64 25.40
N LYS A 146 -9.86 8.05 26.51
CA LYS A 146 -9.38 6.65 26.57
C LYS A 146 -10.40 5.60 26.14
N LYS A 147 -11.68 5.96 26.08
CA LYS A 147 -12.75 5.03 25.61
C LYS A 147 -12.82 4.97 24.09
N TYR A 148 -12.47 6.07 23.42
CA TYR A 148 -12.71 6.28 22.00
C TYR A 148 -11.42 6.34 21.16
N PHE A 149 -10.28 6.60 21.80
CA PHE A 149 -9.01 6.81 21.08
C PHE A 149 -7.97 5.76 21.42
N VAL A 150 -7.18 5.44 20.41
CA VAL A 150 -5.97 4.62 20.50
C VAL A 150 -4.86 5.38 19.77
N PHE A 151 -3.68 5.42 20.32
CA PHE A 151 -2.54 6.07 19.71
C PHE A 151 -1.58 5.04 19.13
N ILE A 152 -1.03 5.35 17.93
CA ILE A 152 0.02 4.57 17.31
C ILE A 152 1.17 5.54 17.00
N THR A 153 2.31 5.36 17.69
CA THR A 153 3.37 6.36 17.72
C THR A 153 4.72 5.73 18.11
N ASP A 154 5.81 6.50 18.05
CA ASP A 154 7.09 6.06 18.61
C ASP A 154 7.03 6.12 20.15
N LYS A 155 7.79 5.24 20.79
CA LYS A 155 8.02 5.31 22.22
C LYS A 155 8.68 6.65 22.57
N ASP A 156 8.27 7.24 23.68
CA ASP A 156 8.74 8.53 24.20
C ASP A 156 8.45 9.74 23.30
N SER A 157 7.63 9.58 22.27
CA SER A 157 7.12 10.69 21.46
C SER A 157 6.16 11.58 22.26
N LYS A 158 5.86 12.79 21.73
CA LYS A 158 4.86 13.68 22.34
C LYS A 158 3.48 13.03 22.43
N LEU A 159 3.09 12.24 21.43
CA LEU A 159 1.80 11.55 21.46
C LEU A 159 1.79 10.40 22.48
N HIS A 160 2.92 9.72 22.69
CA HIS A 160 3.04 8.72 23.74
C HIS A 160 2.89 9.34 25.12
N GLN A 161 3.62 10.44 25.42
CA GLN A 161 3.53 11.15 26.68
C GLN A 161 2.11 11.64 26.96
N GLU A 162 1.41 12.15 25.95
CA GLU A 162 0.01 12.55 26.08
C GLU A 162 -0.91 11.32 26.29
N GLY A 163 -0.60 10.19 25.66
CA GLY A 163 -1.31 8.92 25.88
C GLY A 163 -1.22 8.44 27.32
N GLU A 164 -0.03 8.51 27.91
CA GLU A 164 0.16 8.19 29.35
C GLU A 164 -0.62 9.15 30.26
N ASN A 165 -0.55 10.45 29.99
CA ASN A 165 -1.27 11.48 30.75
C ASN A 165 -2.80 11.27 30.72
N LEU A 166 -3.36 10.87 29.57
CA LEU A 166 -4.79 10.67 29.37
C LEU A 166 -5.27 9.22 29.61
N GLY A 167 -4.34 8.29 29.88
CA GLY A 167 -4.64 6.87 30.02
C GLY A 167 -5.10 6.20 28.70
N ILE A 168 -4.72 6.75 27.56
CA ILE A 168 -5.05 6.24 26.22
C ILE A 168 -4.10 5.10 25.86
N LYS A 169 -4.66 3.98 25.35
CA LYS A 169 -3.85 2.86 24.86
C LYS A 169 -2.92 3.28 23.73
N CYS A 170 -1.63 2.99 23.88
CA CYS A 170 -0.62 3.22 22.85
C CYS A 170 -0.10 1.90 22.27
N PHE A 171 0.10 1.88 20.95
CA PHE A 171 0.89 0.88 20.22
C PHE A 171 2.11 1.55 19.62
N PHE A 172 3.25 0.83 19.56
CA PHE A 172 4.52 1.47 19.23
C PHE A 172 5.05 1.10 17.84
N ILE A 173 5.62 2.12 17.20
CA ILE A 173 6.36 2.01 15.94
C ILE A 173 7.85 1.93 16.32
N PRO A 174 8.63 0.99 15.77
CA PRO A 174 10.07 0.99 16.02
C PRO A 174 10.75 2.26 15.51
N ALA A 175 11.63 2.86 16.33
CA ALA A 175 12.26 4.14 16.03
C ALA A 175 13.06 4.16 14.72
N ASN A 176 13.67 3.03 14.34
CA ASN A 176 14.45 2.84 13.12
C ASN A 176 13.61 2.44 11.88
N VAL A 177 12.28 2.58 11.94
CA VAL A 177 11.37 2.37 10.82
C VAL A 177 10.88 3.70 10.28
N GLY A 178 11.17 4.00 9.02
CA GLY A 178 10.66 5.21 8.35
C GLY A 178 9.16 5.13 8.09
N GLY A 179 8.46 6.28 8.13
CA GLY A 179 7.00 6.34 8.01
C GLY A 179 6.44 5.58 6.81
N ARG A 180 6.97 5.82 5.60
CA ARG A 180 6.51 5.15 4.36
C ARG A 180 6.75 3.64 4.32
N PHE A 181 7.62 3.10 5.20
CA PHE A 181 7.94 1.68 5.31
C PHE A 181 7.26 1.00 6.51
N SER A 182 6.36 1.69 7.21
CA SER A 182 5.82 1.24 8.50
C SER A 182 4.59 0.33 8.39
N ILE A 183 4.15 -0.05 7.18
CA ILE A 183 2.92 -0.81 6.97
C ILE A 183 2.89 -2.16 7.73
N LEU A 184 4.02 -2.82 7.87
CA LEU A 184 4.12 -4.07 8.64
C LEU A 184 4.40 -3.86 10.13
N SER A 185 4.42 -2.61 10.63
CA SER A 185 4.47 -2.27 12.06
C SER A 185 3.06 -2.09 12.65
N ALA A 186 2.98 -1.55 13.86
CA ALA A 186 1.70 -1.20 14.49
C ALA A 186 0.81 -0.31 13.59
N VAL A 187 1.39 0.47 12.69
CA VAL A 187 0.67 1.35 11.75
C VAL A 187 -0.31 0.58 10.86
N GLY A 188 0.07 -0.59 10.36
CA GLY A 188 -0.80 -1.40 9.51
C GLY A 188 -1.42 -2.58 10.26
N ILE A 189 -0.64 -3.28 11.09
CA ILE A 189 -1.09 -4.52 11.76
C ILE A 189 -2.27 -4.24 12.71
N VAL A 190 -2.21 -3.17 13.52
CA VAL A 190 -3.26 -2.86 14.49
C VAL A 190 -4.59 -2.49 13.81
N PRO A 191 -4.65 -1.57 12.83
CA PRO A 191 -5.90 -1.29 12.10
C PRO A 191 -6.46 -2.53 11.39
N LEU A 192 -5.61 -3.37 10.80
CA LEU A 192 -6.04 -4.61 10.14
C LEU A 192 -6.68 -5.58 11.14
N CYS A 193 -6.04 -5.82 12.29
CA CYS A 193 -6.62 -6.64 13.37
C CYS A 193 -7.97 -6.09 13.85
N PHE A 194 -8.06 -4.76 14.01
CA PHE A 194 -9.30 -4.12 14.47
C PHE A 194 -10.43 -4.25 13.44
N CYS A 195 -10.10 -4.24 12.15
CA CYS A 195 -11.08 -4.44 11.09
C CYS A 195 -11.37 -5.92 10.75
N GLY A 196 -10.65 -6.86 11.36
CA GLY A 196 -10.87 -8.30 11.15
C GLY A 196 -10.20 -8.85 9.88
N TYR A 197 -9.17 -8.17 9.36
CA TYR A 197 -8.36 -8.71 8.27
C TYR A 197 -7.34 -9.73 8.81
N ASN A 198 -6.91 -10.65 7.95
CA ASN A 198 -5.93 -11.67 8.31
C ASN A 198 -4.50 -11.11 8.32
N ALA A 199 -4.14 -10.37 9.38
CA ALA A 199 -2.80 -9.77 9.53
C ALA A 199 -1.68 -10.84 9.61
N LYS A 200 -1.99 -12.07 10.08
CA LYS A 200 -1.03 -13.16 10.12
C LYS A 200 -0.65 -13.62 8.70
N ALA A 201 -1.63 -13.83 7.83
CA ALA A 201 -1.38 -14.19 6.44
C ALA A 201 -0.58 -13.09 5.71
N LEU A 202 -0.83 -11.81 6.01
CA LEU A 202 -0.05 -10.70 5.48
C LEU A 202 1.44 -10.82 5.86
N LEU A 203 1.75 -11.07 7.13
CA LEU A 203 3.15 -11.26 7.58
C LEU A 203 3.79 -12.53 7.00
N GLU A 204 3.02 -13.61 6.84
CA GLU A 204 3.49 -14.84 6.20
C GLU A 204 3.83 -14.61 4.71
N GLY A 205 3.02 -13.82 4.00
CA GLY A 205 3.32 -13.40 2.62
C GLY A 205 4.60 -12.56 2.54
N ALA A 206 4.75 -11.57 3.41
CA ALA A 206 5.95 -10.75 3.49
C ALA A 206 7.21 -11.59 3.81
N LYS A 207 7.07 -12.59 4.69
CA LYS A 207 8.15 -13.55 4.99
C LYS A 207 8.54 -14.36 3.76
N ALA A 208 7.59 -14.84 3.01
CA ALA A 208 7.86 -15.60 1.78
C ALA A 208 8.61 -14.75 0.74
N CYS A 209 8.24 -13.47 0.55
CA CYS A 209 8.97 -12.54 -0.30
C CYS A 209 10.42 -12.32 0.19
N PHE A 210 10.57 -12.12 1.48
CA PHE A 210 11.91 -11.99 2.11
C PHE A 210 12.77 -13.23 1.87
N GLU A 211 12.23 -14.42 2.08
CA GLU A 211 12.94 -15.69 1.85
C GLU A 211 13.27 -15.90 0.36
N ASP A 212 12.38 -15.55 -0.54
CA ASP A 212 12.61 -15.61 -1.98
C ASP A 212 13.80 -14.75 -2.40
N PHE A 213 13.90 -13.54 -1.88
CA PHE A 213 14.99 -12.63 -2.20
C PHE A 213 16.32 -13.05 -1.51
N PHE A 214 16.30 -13.25 -0.20
CA PHE A 214 17.52 -13.44 0.58
C PHE A 214 18.04 -14.89 0.60
N THR A 215 17.14 -15.88 0.60
CA THR A 215 17.49 -17.30 0.72
C THR A 215 17.50 -17.99 -0.64
N HIS A 216 16.42 -17.83 -1.42
CA HIS A 216 16.27 -18.46 -2.74
C HIS A 216 16.96 -17.68 -3.84
N LYS A 217 17.47 -16.46 -3.53
CA LYS A 217 18.23 -15.60 -4.45
C LYS A 217 17.49 -15.30 -5.76
N LYS A 218 16.18 -15.12 -5.69
CA LYS A 218 15.40 -14.61 -6.80
C LYS A 218 15.84 -13.18 -7.08
N ASP A 219 16.44 -12.95 -8.22
CA ASP A 219 17.12 -11.70 -8.56
C ASP A 219 16.27 -10.71 -9.39
N GLU A 220 15.04 -11.09 -9.75
CA GLU A 220 14.17 -10.26 -10.60
C GLU A 220 13.93 -8.86 -10.00
N ILE A 221 13.75 -8.77 -8.66
CA ILE A 221 13.59 -7.50 -7.95
C ILE A 221 14.85 -6.65 -8.12
N LEU A 222 16.02 -7.25 -7.95
CA LEU A 222 17.29 -6.55 -8.05
C LEU A 222 17.61 -6.16 -9.49
N GLN A 223 17.33 -7.04 -10.48
CA GLN A 223 17.44 -6.77 -11.91
C GLN A 223 16.59 -5.56 -12.30
N LYS A 224 15.34 -5.54 -11.85
CA LYS A 224 14.42 -4.45 -12.10
C LYS A 224 14.91 -3.14 -11.47
N ALA A 225 15.29 -3.16 -10.19
CA ALA A 225 15.81 -1.99 -9.49
C ALA A 225 17.07 -1.43 -10.18
N TYR A 226 18.00 -2.29 -10.54
CA TYR A 226 19.22 -1.92 -11.24
C TYR A 226 18.93 -1.31 -12.61
N HIS A 227 18.05 -1.95 -13.39
CA HIS A 227 17.64 -1.45 -14.71
C HIS A 227 17.04 -0.04 -14.61
N TYR A 228 16.10 0.17 -13.68
CA TYR A 228 15.42 1.44 -13.50
C TYR A 228 16.37 2.58 -13.04
N CYS A 229 17.36 2.25 -12.21
CA CYS A 229 18.33 3.22 -11.73
C CYS A 229 19.42 3.56 -12.76
N THR A 230 19.70 2.67 -13.71
CA THR A 230 20.79 2.81 -14.69
C THR A 230 20.32 3.14 -16.10
N HIS A 231 19.03 3.07 -16.38
CA HIS A 231 18.46 3.37 -17.69
C HIS A 231 18.55 4.87 -18.00
N LYS A 232 19.55 5.25 -18.81
CA LYS A 232 19.95 6.66 -19.02
C LYS A 232 18.84 7.54 -19.60
N ASN A 233 17.92 6.96 -20.36
CA ASN A 233 16.89 7.70 -21.08
C ASN A 233 15.53 7.70 -20.36
N ALA A 234 15.34 6.88 -19.32
CA ALA A 234 14.08 6.80 -18.59
C ALA A 234 14.23 7.43 -17.21
N ASN A 235 13.45 8.47 -16.96
CA ASN A 235 13.35 9.16 -15.67
C ASN A 235 11.93 9.17 -15.12
N ILE A 236 11.00 8.54 -15.82
CA ILE A 236 9.61 8.35 -15.41
C ILE A 236 9.37 6.86 -15.23
N ASN A 237 8.88 6.49 -14.06
CA ASN A 237 8.51 5.12 -13.74
C ASN A 237 6.99 5.02 -13.60
N VAL A 238 6.37 4.25 -14.48
CA VAL A 238 4.91 4.09 -14.56
C VAL A 238 4.52 2.75 -13.95
N LEU A 239 3.65 2.78 -12.95
CA LEU A 239 2.92 1.62 -12.47
C LEU A 239 1.54 1.61 -13.12
N PHE A 240 1.24 0.61 -13.94
CA PHE A 240 -0.03 0.47 -14.62
C PHE A 240 -0.80 -0.74 -14.07
N SER A 241 -1.67 -0.48 -13.12
CA SER A 241 -2.38 -1.50 -12.34
C SER A 241 -3.73 -1.83 -12.98
N TYR A 242 -3.99 -3.09 -13.26
CA TYR A 242 -5.24 -3.56 -13.89
C TYR A 242 -6.19 -4.15 -12.85
N SER A 243 -6.58 -3.32 -11.92
CA SER A 243 -7.72 -3.52 -11.01
C SER A 243 -7.94 -2.23 -10.20
N ASP A 244 -9.21 -1.87 -9.96
CA ASP A 244 -9.57 -0.79 -9.05
C ASP A 244 -9.13 -1.04 -7.59
N ALA A 245 -8.92 -2.30 -7.22
CA ALA A 245 -8.39 -2.68 -5.90
C ALA A 245 -6.99 -2.12 -5.62
N PHE A 246 -6.24 -1.74 -6.65
CA PHE A 246 -4.90 -1.17 -6.50
C PHE A 246 -4.87 0.37 -6.37
N LYS A 247 -6.01 1.06 -6.27
CA LYS A 247 -6.02 2.54 -6.17
C LYS A 247 -5.20 3.05 -4.99
N GLY A 248 -5.44 2.50 -3.81
CA GLY A 248 -4.65 2.87 -2.62
C GLY A 248 -3.18 2.44 -2.73
N PHE A 249 -2.91 1.28 -3.33
CA PHE A 249 -1.54 0.82 -3.59
C PHE A 249 -0.79 1.76 -4.54
N ASN A 250 -1.43 2.26 -5.57
CA ASN A 250 -0.87 3.22 -6.51
C ASN A 250 -0.45 4.52 -5.81
N GLU A 251 -1.26 5.03 -4.88
CA GLU A 251 -0.91 6.22 -4.09
C GLU A 251 0.29 5.95 -3.16
N TRP A 252 0.32 4.80 -2.49
CA TRP A 252 1.44 4.40 -1.66
C TRP A 252 2.72 4.17 -2.47
N TYR A 253 2.63 3.57 -3.65
CA TYR A 253 3.75 3.40 -4.58
C TYR A 253 4.38 4.74 -4.97
N ILE A 254 3.56 5.76 -5.28
CA ILE A 254 4.06 7.11 -5.57
C ILE A 254 4.86 7.65 -4.38
N GLN A 255 4.37 7.52 -3.16
CA GLN A 255 5.10 7.94 -1.97
C GLN A 255 6.40 7.17 -1.80
N LEU A 256 6.37 5.83 -1.93
CA LEU A 256 7.55 4.98 -1.78
C LEU A 256 8.67 5.41 -2.74
N ILE A 257 8.37 5.59 -4.01
CA ILE A 257 9.37 5.92 -5.03
C ILE A 257 9.83 7.38 -4.90
N ALA A 258 8.90 8.35 -4.85
CA ALA A 258 9.23 9.77 -4.84
C ALA A 258 10.03 10.16 -3.60
N GLU A 259 9.56 9.78 -2.41
CA GLU A 259 10.21 10.15 -1.14
C GLU A 259 11.51 9.38 -0.90
N SER A 260 11.63 8.15 -1.42
CA SER A 260 12.86 7.37 -1.28
C SER A 260 13.97 7.81 -2.22
N LEU A 261 13.65 8.10 -3.48
CA LEU A 261 14.63 8.35 -4.53
C LEU A 261 14.91 9.84 -4.77
N GLY A 262 14.00 10.74 -4.40
CA GLY A 262 14.19 12.19 -4.51
C GLY A 262 15.27 12.68 -3.53
N LYS A 263 16.54 12.73 -3.94
CA LYS A 263 17.69 13.03 -3.08
C LYS A 263 18.66 14.03 -3.69
N LYS A 264 19.41 14.67 -2.81
CA LYS A 264 20.63 15.40 -3.20
C LYS A 264 21.84 14.46 -3.11
N GLN A 265 22.63 14.40 -4.15
CA GLN A 265 23.91 13.69 -4.17
C GLN A 265 25.00 14.70 -4.57
N GLY A 266 25.65 15.29 -3.59
CA GLY A 266 26.51 16.45 -3.81
C GLY A 266 25.71 17.62 -4.39
N TYR A 267 26.14 18.11 -5.56
CA TYR A 267 25.44 19.20 -6.28
C TYR A 267 24.32 18.71 -7.19
N LYS A 268 24.19 17.40 -7.42
CA LYS A 268 23.17 16.83 -8.29
C LYS A 268 21.90 16.55 -7.50
N ARG A 269 20.75 16.67 -8.16
CA ARG A 269 19.46 16.19 -7.70
C ARG A 269 19.13 14.94 -8.48
N ILE A 270 18.77 13.87 -7.78
CA ILE A 270 18.47 12.57 -8.37
C ILE A 270 17.07 12.12 -7.95
N GLY A 271 16.48 11.24 -8.73
CA GLY A 271 15.16 10.64 -8.46
C GLY A 271 14.55 10.09 -9.74
N LEU A 272 13.50 9.33 -9.56
CA LEU A 272 12.57 8.90 -10.61
C LEU A 272 11.22 9.56 -10.36
N THR A 273 10.53 9.96 -11.41
CA THR A 273 9.16 10.47 -11.31
C THR A 273 8.18 9.29 -11.37
N PRO A 274 7.54 8.91 -10.27
CA PRO A 274 6.54 7.85 -10.30
C PRO A 274 5.22 8.39 -10.86
N ILE A 275 4.58 7.59 -11.71
CA ILE A 275 3.20 7.79 -12.18
C ILE A 275 2.47 6.49 -11.95
N ALA A 276 1.25 6.55 -11.44
CA ALA A 276 0.43 5.37 -11.22
C ALA A 276 -0.91 5.51 -11.96
N LEU A 277 -1.25 4.48 -12.72
CA LEU A 277 -2.40 4.42 -13.61
C LEU A 277 -3.29 3.22 -13.25
N ILE A 278 -4.56 3.32 -13.58
CA ILE A 278 -5.53 2.22 -13.46
C ILE A 278 -6.03 1.82 -14.86
N GLY A 279 -5.69 0.63 -15.29
CA GLY A 279 -6.26 0.01 -16.50
C GLY A 279 -7.66 -0.58 -16.22
N ALA A 280 -8.55 -0.63 -17.21
CA ALA A 280 -8.38 -0.14 -18.58
C ALA A 280 -8.65 1.38 -18.70
N ARG A 281 -9.13 2.03 -17.63
CA ARG A 281 -9.54 3.45 -17.62
C ARG A 281 -8.46 4.37 -18.22
N ASP A 282 -7.22 4.22 -17.79
CA ASP A 282 -6.14 5.13 -18.17
C ASP A 282 -5.47 4.76 -19.51
N GLN A 283 -5.94 3.70 -20.18
CA GLN A 283 -5.72 3.51 -21.62
C GLN A 283 -6.35 4.67 -22.43
N HIS A 284 -7.48 5.19 -21.95
CA HIS A 284 -8.21 6.31 -22.59
C HIS A 284 -7.72 7.69 -22.14
N SER A 285 -6.58 7.77 -21.44
CA SER A 285 -5.99 9.04 -21.00
C SER A 285 -4.47 9.08 -21.25
N PHE A 286 -3.69 8.36 -20.49
CA PHE A 286 -2.25 8.49 -20.44
C PHE A 286 -1.51 7.59 -21.46
N LEU A 287 -2.15 6.53 -21.97
CA LEU A 287 -1.51 5.58 -22.88
C LEU A 287 -0.97 6.24 -24.14
N GLN A 288 -1.68 7.23 -24.70
CA GLN A 288 -1.23 7.99 -25.87
C GLN A 288 0.16 8.62 -25.67
N LEU A 289 0.40 9.19 -24.46
CA LEU A 289 1.71 9.77 -24.13
C LEU A 289 2.80 8.71 -23.95
N ILE A 290 2.45 7.49 -23.58
CA ILE A 290 3.41 6.39 -23.50
C ILE A 290 3.76 5.89 -24.90
N MET A 291 2.76 5.74 -25.77
CA MET A 291 2.91 5.19 -27.12
C MET A 291 3.65 6.15 -28.08
N ASP A 292 3.16 7.37 -28.21
CA ASP A 292 3.61 8.30 -29.23
C ASP A 292 4.48 9.45 -28.69
N GLY A 293 4.54 9.61 -27.35
CA GLY A 293 5.36 10.62 -26.70
C GLY A 293 6.82 10.18 -26.51
N PRO A 294 7.63 10.99 -25.79
CA PRO A 294 9.04 10.66 -25.54
C PRO A 294 9.20 9.31 -24.87
N LYS A 295 10.11 8.47 -25.39
CA LYS A 295 10.42 7.13 -24.87
C LYS A 295 11.33 7.21 -23.62
N ASN A 296 10.88 7.95 -22.61
CA ASN A 296 11.59 8.23 -21.35
C ASN A 296 10.94 7.57 -20.14
N LYS A 297 10.16 6.51 -20.37
CA LYS A 297 9.38 5.82 -19.35
C LYS A 297 9.77 4.35 -19.26
N THR A 298 9.75 3.81 -18.04
CA THR A 298 9.67 2.38 -17.76
C THR A 298 8.25 2.06 -17.28
N VAL A 299 7.70 0.92 -17.62
CA VAL A 299 6.31 0.57 -17.30
C VAL A 299 6.25 -0.78 -16.61
N THR A 300 5.74 -0.78 -15.37
CA THR A 300 5.39 -2.00 -14.64
C THR A 300 3.89 -2.22 -14.75
N PHE A 301 3.48 -3.34 -15.30
CA PHE A 301 2.11 -3.79 -15.23
C PHE A 301 1.87 -4.55 -13.92
N LEU A 302 0.74 -4.30 -13.28
CA LEU A 302 0.30 -5.03 -12.10
C LEU A 302 -1.08 -5.63 -12.37
N LYS A 303 -1.19 -6.97 -12.35
CA LYS A 303 -2.44 -7.67 -12.62
C LYS A 303 -2.70 -8.83 -11.68
N ILE A 304 -3.94 -9.29 -11.63
CA ILE A 304 -4.40 -10.44 -10.87
C ILE A 304 -4.78 -11.51 -11.89
N LYS A 305 -4.30 -12.73 -11.71
CA LYS A 305 -4.59 -13.84 -12.62
C LYS A 305 -6.01 -14.35 -12.42
N ASP A 306 -6.40 -14.61 -11.18
CA ASP A 306 -7.71 -15.13 -10.83
C ASP A 306 -8.48 -14.13 -9.97
N ALA A 307 -9.53 -13.52 -10.53
CA ALA A 307 -10.49 -12.73 -9.76
C ALA A 307 -11.69 -13.60 -9.41
N GLN A 308 -11.67 -14.11 -8.20
CA GLN A 308 -12.80 -14.82 -7.64
C GLN A 308 -14.10 -13.99 -7.81
N LYS A 309 -15.15 -14.62 -8.35
CA LYS A 309 -16.50 -14.02 -8.51
C LYS A 309 -16.64 -12.88 -9.52
N ALA A 310 -15.88 -12.89 -10.60
CA ALA A 310 -16.12 -11.92 -11.66
C ALA A 310 -17.42 -12.26 -12.45
N PRO A 311 -18.25 -11.25 -12.77
CA PRO A 311 -19.47 -11.47 -13.53
C PRO A 311 -19.16 -11.83 -14.98
N ILE A 312 -20.04 -12.67 -15.56
CA ILE A 312 -20.00 -13.00 -17.00
C ILE A 312 -20.86 -11.98 -17.74
N ILE A 313 -20.32 -11.40 -18.79
CA ILE A 313 -21.05 -10.47 -19.67
C ILE A 313 -22.17 -11.25 -20.37
N PRO A 314 -23.45 -10.81 -20.26
CA PRO A 314 -24.57 -11.56 -20.81
C PRO A 314 -24.54 -11.60 -22.33
N ASP A 315 -25.15 -12.65 -22.90
CA ASP A 315 -25.28 -12.83 -24.35
C ASP A 315 -26.43 -11.94 -24.89
N ILE A 316 -26.13 -10.65 -25.06
CA ILE A 316 -27.10 -9.67 -25.56
C ILE A 316 -26.60 -9.13 -26.90
N HIS A 317 -27.46 -9.22 -27.92
CA HIS A 317 -27.16 -8.73 -29.26
C HIS A 317 -27.91 -7.44 -29.54
N PHE A 318 -27.15 -6.42 -29.90
CA PHE A 318 -27.69 -5.14 -30.36
C PHE A 318 -27.46 -4.98 -31.87
N LYS A 319 -28.36 -4.26 -32.54
CA LYS A 319 -28.27 -4.09 -34.00
C LYS A 319 -27.01 -3.36 -34.46
N PHE A 320 -26.47 -2.46 -33.64
CA PHE A 320 -25.37 -1.57 -34.01
C PHE A 320 -24.19 -1.61 -33.03
N LEU A 321 -24.23 -2.49 -32.03
CA LEU A 321 -23.13 -2.66 -31.08
C LEU A 321 -22.46 -4.02 -31.28
N ASP A 322 -21.15 -4.02 -31.11
CA ASP A 322 -20.35 -5.23 -31.18
C ASP A 322 -20.70 -6.21 -30.04
N SER A 323 -20.66 -7.49 -30.36
CA SER A 323 -20.91 -8.60 -29.45
C SER A 323 -19.64 -9.38 -29.06
N LEU A 324 -18.45 -8.88 -29.38
CA LEU A 324 -17.17 -9.56 -29.11
C LEU A 324 -16.97 -9.89 -27.62
N SER A 325 -17.56 -9.12 -26.72
CA SER A 325 -17.46 -9.35 -25.28
C SER A 325 -18.54 -10.26 -24.71
N ASN A 326 -19.54 -10.70 -25.50
CA ASN A 326 -20.61 -11.55 -25.01
C ASN A 326 -20.07 -12.88 -24.47
N LYS A 327 -20.59 -13.32 -23.32
CA LYS A 327 -20.17 -14.54 -22.59
C LYS A 327 -18.73 -14.51 -22.05
N VAL A 328 -18.00 -13.41 -22.19
CA VAL A 328 -16.67 -13.24 -21.62
C VAL A 328 -16.78 -12.89 -20.14
N ASN A 329 -15.92 -13.44 -19.32
CA ASN A 329 -15.77 -13.03 -17.93
C ASN A 329 -15.18 -11.62 -17.86
N LEU A 330 -15.75 -10.72 -17.05
CA LEU A 330 -15.33 -9.31 -16.97
C LEU A 330 -13.85 -9.17 -16.58
N HIS A 331 -13.34 -10.06 -15.75
CA HIS A 331 -11.93 -10.06 -15.36
C HIS A 331 -11.01 -10.54 -16.48
N GLU A 332 -11.43 -11.56 -17.23
CA GLU A 332 -10.70 -12.02 -18.42
C GLU A 332 -10.60 -10.92 -19.48
N LEU A 333 -11.69 -10.17 -19.69
CA LEU A 333 -11.66 -9.00 -20.56
C LEU A 333 -10.63 -7.96 -20.10
N LEU A 334 -10.59 -7.65 -18.79
CA LEU A 334 -9.62 -6.71 -18.22
C LEU A 334 -8.18 -7.21 -18.39
N ASN A 335 -7.93 -8.50 -18.17
CA ASN A 335 -6.61 -9.10 -18.37
C ASN A 335 -6.19 -9.13 -19.84
N ALA A 336 -7.11 -9.41 -20.77
CA ALA A 336 -6.83 -9.32 -22.20
C ALA A 336 -6.44 -7.91 -22.63
N GLN A 337 -7.11 -6.88 -22.10
CA GLN A 337 -6.75 -5.48 -22.33
C GLN A 337 -5.36 -5.14 -21.74
N CYS A 338 -5.03 -5.68 -20.56
CA CYS A 338 -3.70 -5.56 -19.96
C CYS A 338 -2.63 -6.15 -20.89
N ASP A 339 -2.82 -7.40 -21.31
CA ASP A 339 -1.83 -8.13 -22.12
C ASP A 339 -1.66 -7.48 -23.50
N ALA A 340 -2.74 -7.04 -24.12
CA ALA A 340 -2.67 -6.33 -25.41
C ALA A 340 -1.88 -5.00 -25.28
N THR A 341 -2.13 -4.22 -24.23
CA THR A 341 -1.41 -2.97 -23.97
C THR A 341 0.06 -3.25 -23.69
N MET A 342 0.35 -4.23 -22.85
CA MET A 342 1.72 -4.62 -22.52
C MET A 342 2.51 -5.01 -23.77
N HIS A 343 1.95 -5.89 -24.63
CA HIS A 343 2.60 -6.31 -25.87
C HIS A 343 2.80 -5.15 -26.85
N ALA A 344 1.86 -4.21 -26.95
CA ALA A 344 2.01 -3.01 -27.76
C ALA A 344 3.21 -2.15 -27.30
N LEU A 345 3.36 -1.96 -25.97
CA LEU A 345 4.50 -1.20 -25.43
C LEU A 345 5.84 -1.92 -25.61
N ILE A 346 5.86 -3.25 -25.51
CA ILE A 346 7.05 -4.07 -25.80
C ILE A 346 7.46 -3.92 -27.28
N ALA A 347 6.50 -3.96 -28.20
CA ALA A 347 6.74 -3.77 -29.64
C ALA A 347 7.33 -2.39 -29.96
N GLU A 348 6.99 -1.38 -29.15
CA GLU A 348 7.56 -0.03 -29.20
C GLU A 348 8.95 0.12 -28.50
N ASN A 349 9.57 -1.00 -28.11
CA ASN A 349 10.86 -1.06 -27.41
C ASN A 349 10.91 -0.30 -26.08
N LEU A 350 9.80 -0.17 -25.39
CA LEU A 350 9.77 0.34 -24.03
C LEU A 350 10.25 -0.72 -23.02
N SER A 351 10.88 -0.28 -21.95
CA SER A 351 11.21 -1.16 -20.83
C SER A 351 9.95 -1.50 -20.05
N VAL A 352 9.52 -2.73 -20.19
CA VAL A 352 8.27 -3.25 -19.59
C VAL A 352 8.58 -4.41 -18.67
N ASP A 353 7.87 -4.49 -17.56
CA ASP A 353 7.76 -5.69 -16.73
C ASP A 353 6.33 -5.88 -16.24
N VAL A 354 6.01 -7.08 -15.82
CA VAL A 354 4.71 -7.42 -15.25
C VAL A 354 4.87 -8.11 -13.91
N ILE A 355 4.11 -7.64 -12.92
CA ILE A 355 3.89 -8.30 -11.65
C ILE A 355 2.48 -8.91 -11.70
N GLU A 356 2.43 -10.23 -11.66
CA GLU A 356 1.17 -10.98 -11.69
C GLU A 356 0.97 -11.68 -10.35
N LEU A 357 -0.13 -11.31 -9.65
CA LEU A 357 -0.58 -12.02 -8.46
C LEU A 357 -1.51 -13.16 -8.87
N GLU A 358 -1.35 -14.35 -8.31
CA GLU A 358 -2.26 -15.48 -8.56
C GLU A 358 -3.70 -15.11 -8.17
N LYS A 359 -3.88 -14.48 -7.03
CA LYS A 359 -5.14 -13.92 -6.51
C LYS A 359 -4.87 -12.75 -5.59
N LEU A 360 -5.90 -12.02 -5.20
CA LEU A 360 -5.77 -10.90 -4.26
C LEU A 360 -6.32 -11.31 -2.89
N ASP A 361 -5.43 -11.67 -1.99
CA ASP A 361 -5.67 -12.02 -0.59
C ASP A 361 -4.58 -11.45 0.31
N ALA A 362 -4.73 -11.59 1.64
CA ALA A 362 -3.79 -11.03 2.60
C ALA A 362 -2.37 -11.57 2.42
N TRP A 363 -2.21 -12.85 2.07
CA TRP A 363 -0.91 -13.44 1.82
C TRP A 363 -0.23 -12.82 0.59
N HIS A 364 -0.96 -12.70 -0.55
CA HIS A 364 -0.41 -12.10 -1.78
C HIS A 364 -0.18 -10.59 -1.63
N ALA A 365 -0.99 -9.91 -0.84
CA ALA A 365 -0.76 -8.49 -0.52
C ALA A 365 0.47 -8.29 0.36
N GLY A 366 0.81 -9.27 1.20
CA GLY A 366 2.02 -9.27 2.02
C GLY A 366 3.29 -9.57 1.24
N TYR A 367 3.19 -10.50 0.29
CA TYR A 367 4.29 -10.88 -0.61
C TYR A 367 4.66 -9.73 -1.54
#